data_6e677dde05e4ed3338dd5436df29fc77
#
_entry.id   6e677dde05e4ed3338dd5436df29fc77
#
_cell.length_a   1.000
_cell.length_b   1.000
_cell.length_c   1.000
_cell.angle_alpha   90.00
_cell.angle_beta   90.00
_cell.angle_gamma   90.00
#
_symmetry.space_group_name_H-M   'P 1'
#
loop_
_entity.id
_entity.type
_entity.pdbx_description
1 polymer ?
#
loop_
_entity_poly.entity_id
_entity_poly.type
_entity_poly.pdbx_seq_one_letter_code
_entity_poly.pdbx_strand_id
1 'polypeptide(L)'
;MATQIKFGTSGWRAVMAEEFTFANVNRAVHGIARYVASQRSNGAKVIVGRDPRFLGESFCATAAGILSSHGITPLVIAEPAPTPTISYAVIQSKADGAINFTASHNPPEYNGIKFSTPDGAPALPEITQAIQSEVAAFDANPQTPHAGKADVQVQSIDPRRMYLSRLREIVDLDVIRKAGVKIAFDPMWGAARGYSDASLREAGVTVATVHDTRDVLFGGHAPEPDDHLLEDLRHKMREIGAAIGIATDGDADRFGIVDDDGTFIQPNYIIALLFDYLVETRGWRNGVGKSVATTNLINALAEKHKIELHETPVGFKYIGELIKQDKILIGGEESAGLSIRKHVPEKDGVLAGLLCCEMVARRGKSLGKQLEEVFVEVGSFYPLRENFRLTPEVKQKFTEKLRSDPGEFHGIKVAQVVRTDGLKLVFTDGSWVCYRLSGTEPVVRVYSEAHSREELAKLSAAAKAWIFD
;
A
#
# COMPACT_ATOMS: atom_id res chain seq x y z
N MET A 1 28.67 -7.29 15.04
CA MET A 1 27.97 -6.02 15.38
C MET A 1 26.51 -6.32 15.53
N ALA A 2 25.78 -5.64 16.41
CA ALA A 2 24.33 -5.84 16.51
C ALA A 2 23.65 -5.34 15.22
N THR A 3 22.64 -6.07 14.73
CA THR A 3 21.86 -5.67 13.56
C THR A 3 21.23 -4.29 13.77
N GLN A 4 21.39 -3.40 12.80
CA GLN A 4 20.75 -2.09 12.84
C GLN A 4 19.26 -2.23 12.47
N ILE A 5 18.36 -1.94 13.42
CA ILE A 5 16.93 -1.88 13.17
C ILE A 5 16.62 -0.53 12.55
N LYS A 6 16.27 -0.52 11.26
CA LYS A 6 15.97 0.70 10.51
C LYS A 6 14.58 0.61 9.89
N PHE A 7 13.68 1.50 10.31
CA PHE A 7 12.36 1.62 9.72
C PHE A 7 12.45 2.35 8.36
N GLY A 8 12.06 1.65 7.30
CA GLY A 8 11.92 2.21 5.95
C GLY A 8 10.58 2.91 5.73
N THR A 9 10.19 3.06 4.47
CA THR A 9 8.91 3.72 4.08
C THR A 9 7.67 2.99 4.63
N SER A 10 7.76 1.67 4.82
CA SER A 10 6.63 0.81 5.25
C SER A 10 7.06 -0.17 6.36
N GLY A 11 7.76 0.32 7.38
CA GLY A 11 8.21 -0.48 8.51
C GLY A 11 9.65 -1.00 8.39
N TRP A 12 10.05 -1.82 9.35
CA TRP A 12 11.30 -2.59 9.31
C TRP A 12 11.01 -3.98 8.76
N ARG A 13 11.75 -4.41 7.75
CA ARG A 13 11.63 -5.74 7.13
C ARG A 13 13.01 -6.37 7.00
N ALA A 14 13.09 -7.67 7.25
CA ALA A 14 14.34 -8.41 7.16
C ALA A 14 14.07 -9.92 6.96
N VAL A 15 15.12 -10.65 6.57
CA VAL A 15 15.06 -12.11 6.38
C VAL A 15 14.98 -12.79 7.75
N MET A 16 14.04 -13.72 7.89
CA MET A 16 13.86 -14.51 9.10
C MET A 16 15.09 -15.38 9.36
N ALA A 17 15.43 -15.55 10.63
CA ALA A 17 16.63 -16.26 11.12
C ALA A 17 17.99 -15.58 10.78
N GLU A 18 18.02 -14.55 9.96
CA GLU A 18 19.20 -13.71 9.76
C GLU A 18 19.10 -12.45 10.62
N GLU A 19 18.35 -11.46 10.15
CA GLU A 19 18.16 -10.19 10.86
C GLU A 19 16.83 -10.15 11.61
N PHE A 20 15.76 -10.75 11.06
CA PHE A 20 14.46 -10.83 11.72
C PHE A 20 14.42 -12.02 12.68
N THR A 21 15.02 -11.84 13.84
CA THR A 21 15.11 -12.83 14.93
C THR A 21 14.28 -12.38 16.13
N PHE A 22 13.93 -13.32 17.04
CA PHE A 22 13.25 -12.97 18.29
C PHE A 22 14.03 -11.94 19.11
N ALA A 23 15.37 -12.01 19.11
CA ALA A 23 16.21 -11.01 19.79
C ALA A 23 16.02 -9.61 19.20
N ASN A 24 16.01 -9.47 17.88
CA ASN A 24 15.84 -8.19 17.22
C ASN A 24 14.38 -7.70 17.28
N VAL A 25 13.39 -8.60 17.21
CA VAL A 25 11.98 -8.28 17.46
C VAL A 25 11.78 -7.73 18.88
N ASN A 26 12.43 -8.37 19.87
CA ASN A 26 12.42 -7.91 21.27
C ASN A 26 12.92 -6.45 21.37
N ARG A 27 14.07 -6.14 20.77
CA ARG A 27 14.65 -4.78 20.73
C ARG A 27 13.70 -3.77 20.06
N ALA A 28 13.16 -4.12 18.89
CA ALA A 28 12.25 -3.26 18.16
C ALA A 28 10.97 -2.95 18.96
N VAL A 29 10.37 -3.97 19.58
CA VAL A 29 9.15 -3.82 20.37
C VAL A 29 9.41 -3.04 21.65
N HIS A 30 10.56 -3.23 22.33
CA HIS A 30 10.94 -2.37 23.48
C HIS A 30 11.07 -0.91 23.06
N GLY A 31 11.66 -0.61 21.90
CA GLY A 31 11.73 0.75 21.37
C GLY A 31 10.34 1.35 21.10
N ILE A 32 9.44 0.57 20.48
CA ILE A 32 8.05 1.00 20.26
C ILE A 32 7.33 1.22 21.60
N ALA A 33 7.45 0.30 22.55
CA ALA A 33 6.79 0.43 23.87
C ALA A 33 7.26 1.67 24.64
N ARG A 34 8.57 1.97 24.61
CA ARG A 34 9.14 3.18 25.24
C ARG A 34 8.64 4.44 24.55
N TYR A 35 8.60 4.44 23.21
CA TYR A 35 8.01 5.54 22.46
C TYR A 35 6.54 5.78 22.85
N VAL A 36 5.70 4.74 22.86
CA VAL A 36 4.28 4.86 23.25
C VAL A 36 4.13 5.35 24.69
N ALA A 37 4.91 4.81 25.62
CA ALA A 37 4.90 5.24 27.03
C ALA A 37 5.31 6.71 27.19
N SER A 38 6.21 7.23 26.35
CA SER A 38 6.58 8.65 26.36
C SER A 38 5.45 9.58 25.87
N GLN A 39 4.57 9.07 24.99
CA GLN A 39 3.43 9.84 24.48
C GLN A 39 2.23 9.80 25.44
N ARG A 40 2.08 8.70 26.21
CA ARG A 40 0.98 8.51 27.15
C ARG A 40 1.44 7.72 28.37
N SER A 41 1.52 8.38 29.50
CA SER A 41 2.09 7.83 30.73
C SER A 41 1.24 6.74 31.40
N ASN A 42 -0.10 6.72 31.22
CA ASN A 42 -0.98 5.74 31.85
C ASN A 42 -2.12 5.30 30.93
N GLY A 43 -2.48 4.01 30.99
CA GLY A 43 -3.63 3.45 30.31
C GLY A 43 -3.45 3.38 28.78
N ALA A 44 -2.21 3.38 28.29
CA ALA A 44 -1.94 3.20 26.88
C ALA A 44 -2.40 1.82 26.39
N LYS A 45 -2.90 1.76 25.16
CA LYS A 45 -3.36 0.54 24.50
C LYS A 45 -2.70 0.43 23.12
N VAL A 46 -2.16 -0.74 22.79
CA VAL A 46 -1.56 -0.98 21.49
C VAL A 46 -2.17 -2.24 20.87
N ILE A 47 -2.63 -2.14 19.64
CA ILE A 47 -3.09 -3.30 18.87
C ILE A 47 -1.88 -4.08 18.40
N VAL A 48 -1.97 -5.41 18.49
CA VAL A 48 -0.96 -6.33 17.96
C VAL A 48 -1.64 -7.24 16.96
N GLY A 49 -1.26 -7.11 15.69
CA GLY A 49 -1.80 -7.90 14.59
C GLY A 49 -0.69 -8.47 13.71
N ARG A 50 -1.09 -9.28 12.72
CA ARG A 50 -0.16 -9.94 11.82
C ARG A 50 -0.82 -10.32 10.48
N ASP A 51 0.00 -10.55 9.46
CA ASP A 51 -0.34 -11.31 8.28
C ASP A 51 -0.16 -12.84 8.52
N PRO A 52 -0.41 -13.73 7.55
CA PRO A 52 -0.33 -15.17 7.76
C PRO A 52 1.09 -15.76 7.77
N ARG A 53 2.16 -14.96 7.73
CA ARG A 53 3.56 -15.43 7.67
C ARG A 53 3.93 -16.33 8.81
N PHE A 54 4.96 -17.15 8.58
CA PHE A 54 5.53 -18.06 9.57
C PHE A 54 5.94 -17.32 10.85
N LEU A 55 5.72 -17.94 12.00
CA LEU A 55 6.01 -17.40 13.35
C LEU A 55 5.25 -16.12 13.74
N GLY A 56 4.31 -15.65 12.94
CA GLY A 56 3.55 -14.42 13.24
C GLY A 56 2.87 -14.46 14.62
N GLU A 57 2.30 -15.62 15.01
CA GLU A 57 1.68 -15.84 16.33
C GLU A 57 2.68 -15.65 17.46
N SER A 58 3.87 -16.22 17.31
CA SER A 58 4.93 -16.17 18.31
C SER A 58 5.49 -14.76 18.46
N PHE A 59 5.61 -14.01 17.38
CA PHE A 59 6.00 -12.60 17.41
C PHE A 59 4.93 -11.74 18.07
N CYS A 60 3.64 -11.97 17.80
CA CYS A 60 2.54 -11.28 18.48
C CYS A 60 2.56 -11.55 20.00
N ALA A 61 2.77 -12.81 20.42
CA ALA A 61 2.86 -13.17 21.84
C ALA A 61 4.07 -12.48 22.52
N THR A 62 5.22 -12.43 21.85
CA THR A 62 6.40 -11.71 22.32
C THR A 62 6.12 -10.23 22.50
N ALA A 63 5.49 -9.59 21.49
CA ALA A 63 5.15 -8.17 21.55
C ALA A 63 4.14 -7.87 22.68
N ALA A 64 3.13 -8.71 22.85
CA ALA A 64 2.13 -8.56 23.93
C ALA A 64 2.80 -8.61 25.31
N GLY A 65 3.71 -9.57 25.54
CA GLY A 65 4.45 -9.67 26.80
C GLY A 65 5.31 -8.43 27.09
N ILE A 66 6.00 -7.91 26.06
CA ILE A 66 6.83 -6.71 26.20
C ILE A 66 5.96 -5.48 26.47
N LEU A 67 4.89 -5.26 25.73
CA LEU A 67 3.95 -4.15 25.97
C LEU A 67 3.42 -4.19 27.40
N SER A 68 2.97 -5.36 27.88
CA SER A 68 2.51 -5.55 29.26
C SER A 68 3.57 -5.19 30.27
N SER A 69 4.86 -5.55 30.05
CA SER A 69 5.96 -5.19 30.93
C SER A 69 6.22 -3.68 31.03
N HIS A 70 5.78 -2.91 30.03
CA HIS A 70 5.79 -1.44 30.03
C HIS A 70 4.49 -0.81 30.54
N GLY A 71 3.53 -1.60 31.07
CA GLY A 71 2.24 -1.09 31.53
C GLY A 71 1.28 -0.69 30.41
N ILE A 72 1.54 -1.14 29.18
CA ILE A 72 0.72 -0.90 28.01
C ILE A 72 -0.21 -2.10 27.79
N THR A 73 -1.51 -1.87 27.65
CA THR A 73 -2.48 -2.93 27.40
C THR A 73 -2.40 -3.41 25.94
N PRO A 74 -1.97 -4.66 25.68
CA PRO A 74 -1.99 -5.19 24.33
C PRO A 74 -3.40 -5.67 23.95
N LEU A 75 -3.89 -5.22 22.80
CA LEU A 75 -5.12 -5.67 22.17
C LEU A 75 -4.71 -6.60 21.00
N VAL A 76 -4.73 -7.91 21.23
CA VAL A 76 -4.21 -8.90 20.28
C VAL A 76 -5.31 -9.38 19.33
N ILE A 77 -5.05 -9.31 18.02
CA ILE A 77 -5.88 -9.91 16.98
C ILE A 77 -5.41 -11.34 16.80
N ALA A 78 -6.29 -12.32 17.11
CA ALA A 78 -5.92 -13.74 17.11
C ALA A 78 -5.64 -14.27 15.70
N GLU A 79 -6.46 -13.90 14.73
CA GLU A 79 -6.35 -14.35 13.35
C GLU A 79 -5.55 -13.37 12.48
N PRO A 80 -4.94 -13.80 11.36
CA PRO A 80 -4.36 -12.88 10.39
C PRO A 80 -5.39 -11.86 9.92
N ALA A 81 -4.98 -10.59 9.87
CA ALA A 81 -5.86 -9.50 9.48
C ALA A 81 -5.18 -8.56 8.47
N PRO A 82 -5.92 -8.03 7.49
CA PRO A 82 -5.46 -6.98 6.61
C PRO A 82 -4.90 -5.77 7.35
N THR A 83 -3.81 -5.20 6.85
CA THR A 83 -3.26 -3.94 7.40
C THR A 83 -4.34 -2.87 7.56
N PRO A 84 -5.23 -2.58 6.58
CA PRO A 84 -6.31 -1.61 6.77
C PRO A 84 -7.31 -1.98 7.87
N THR A 85 -7.57 -3.26 8.10
CA THR A 85 -8.42 -3.72 9.22
C THR A 85 -7.77 -3.40 10.57
N ILE A 86 -6.45 -3.60 10.69
CA ILE A 86 -5.69 -3.25 11.90
C ILE A 86 -5.73 -1.74 12.11
N SER A 87 -5.49 -0.93 11.07
CA SER A 87 -5.60 0.53 11.10
C SER A 87 -6.98 1.01 11.53
N TYR A 88 -8.03 0.40 10.99
CA TYR A 88 -9.41 0.70 11.38
C TYR A 88 -9.69 0.36 12.86
N ALA A 89 -9.15 -0.77 13.32
CA ALA A 89 -9.27 -1.17 14.73
C ALA A 89 -8.58 -0.18 15.68
N VAL A 90 -7.45 0.42 15.31
CA VAL A 90 -6.79 1.48 16.09
C VAL A 90 -7.76 2.64 16.34
N ILE A 91 -8.38 3.13 15.28
CA ILE A 91 -9.31 4.26 15.33
C ILE A 91 -10.52 3.92 16.21
N GLN A 92 -11.14 2.76 15.98
CA GLN A 92 -12.36 2.38 16.69
C GLN A 92 -12.14 2.04 18.17
N SER A 93 -11.00 1.43 18.49
CA SER A 93 -10.64 1.11 19.89
C SER A 93 -10.00 2.29 20.62
N LYS A 94 -9.75 3.42 19.92
CA LYS A 94 -9.00 4.56 20.44
C LYS A 94 -7.67 4.10 21.05
N ALA A 95 -6.98 3.20 20.33
CA ALA A 95 -5.68 2.71 20.74
C ALA A 95 -4.59 3.74 20.43
N ASP A 96 -3.49 3.68 21.16
CA ASP A 96 -2.35 4.61 21.01
C ASP A 96 -1.41 4.18 19.85
N GLY A 97 -1.79 3.17 19.10
CA GLY A 97 -1.12 2.70 17.91
C GLY A 97 -1.31 1.21 17.67
N ALA A 98 -0.63 0.69 16.65
CA ALA A 98 -0.59 -0.75 16.38
C ALA A 98 0.81 -1.22 15.97
N ILE A 99 1.15 -2.42 16.39
CA ILE A 99 2.25 -3.24 15.88
C ILE A 99 1.65 -4.28 14.95
N ASN A 100 2.01 -4.24 13.66
CA ASN A 100 1.59 -5.23 12.69
C ASN A 100 2.81 -6.01 12.19
N PHE A 101 2.83 -7.34 12.45
CA PHE A 101 3.86 -8.25 11.95
C PHE A 101 3.53 -8.63 10.52
N THR A 102 4.24 -8.04 9.58
CA THR A 102 4.09 -8.26 8.14
C THR A 102 5.31 -7.78 7.37
N ALA A 103 5.60 -8.43 6.27
CA ALA A 103 6.52 -7.93 5.26
C ALA A 103 5.78 -7.59 3.94
N SER A 104 4.42 -7.44 3.99
CA SER A 104 3.57 -7.10 2.84
C SER A 104 3.82 -8.07 1.67
N HIS A 105 4.31 -7.56 0.55
CA HIS A 105 4.59 -8.30 -0.68
C HIS A 105 6.00 -8.92 -0.77
N ASN A 106 6.82 -8.81 0.27
CA ASN A 106 8.15 -9.46 0.25
C ASN A 106 8.00 -11.00 0.21
N PRO A 107 8.99 -11.72 -0.35
CA PRO A 107 9.02 -13.18 -0.37
C PRO A 107 8.80 -13.83 1.01
N PRO A 108 8.46 -15.14 1.07
CA PRO A 108 8.06 -15.81 2.32
C PRO A 108 9.15 -15.85 3.40
N GLU A 109 10.42 -15.80 3.03
CA GLU A 109 11.54 -15.76 3.98
C GLU A 109 11.66 -14.45 4.77
N TYR A 110 10.93 -13.39 4.35
CA TYR A 110 10.90 -12.12 5.06
C TYR A 110 9.79 -12.09 6.12
N ASN A 111 10.04 -11.31 7.18
CA ASN A 111 9.00 -10.78 8.05
C ASN A 111 9.33 -9.32 8.39
N GLY A 112 8.46 -8.64 9.13
CA GLY A 112 8.66 -7.23 9.43
C GLY A 112 7.75 -6.72 10.54
N ILE A 113 7.96 -5.46 10.91
CA ILE A 113 7.15 -4.71 11.86
C ILE A 113 6.74 -3.39 11.21
N LYS A 114 5.43 -3.17 11.03
CA LYS A 114 4.85 -1.86 10.77
C LYS A 114 4.34 -1.27 12.08
N PHE A 115 4.49 0.04 12.27
CA PHE A 115 3.86 0.78 13.35
C PHE A 115 2.83 1.76 12.77
N SER A 116 1.59 1.65 13.24
CA SER A 116 0.51 2.60 12.93
C SER A 116 0.30 3.55 14.09
N THR A 117 0.08 4.82 13.79
CA THR A 117 -0.19 5.89 14.76
C THR A 117 -1.64 5.84 15.33
N PRO A 118 -2.00 6.59 16.37
CA PRO A 118 -3.34 6.55 16.99
C PRO A 118 -4.51 6.85 16.04
N ASP A 119 -4.24 7.51 14.93
CA ASP A 119 -5.20 7.80 13.87
C ASP A 119 -5.25 6.71 12.77
N GLY A 120 -4.53 5.60 12.97
CA GLY A 120 -4.48 4.47 12.04
C GLY A 120 -3.57 4.69 10.82
N ALA A 121 -2.87 5.82 10.74
CA ALA A 121 -1.96 6.12 9.64
C ALA A 121 -0.60 5.39 9.78
N PRO A 122 0.14 5.18 8.68
CA PRO A 122 1.54 4.79 8.74
C PRO A 122 2.38 5.86 9.44
N ALA A 123 3.33 5.44 10.27
CA ALA A 123 4.19 6.36 10.99
C ALA A 123 5.03 7.24 10.05
N LEU A 124 5.00 8.55 10.29
CA LEU A 124 5.86 9.53 9.61
C LEU A 124 7.34 9.36 10.01
N PRO A 125 8.29 9.91 9.23
CA PRO A 125 9.72 9.76 9.48
C PRO A 125 10.17 10.18 10.88
N GLU A 126 9.61 11.25 11.44
CA GLU A 126 9.93 11.73 12.79
C GLU A 126 9.54 10.71 13.87
N ILE A 127 8.42 10.00 13.69
CA ILE A 127 7.97 8.95 14.61
C ILE A 127 8.88 7.73 14.51
N THR A 128 9.19 7.29 13.29
CA THR A 128 10.07 6.12 13.10
C THR A 128 11.49 6.41 13.57
N GLN A 129 12.00 7.64 13.42
CA GLN A 129 13.28 8.07 13.99
C GLN A 129 13.25 8.09 15.52
N ALA A 130 12.16 8.57 16.12
CA ALA A 130 11.99 8.52 17.59
C ALA A 130 12.00 7.08 18.11
N ILE A 131 11.28 6.16 17.44
CA ILE A 131 11.29 4.73 17.76
C ILE A 131 12.72 4.16 17.63
N GLN A 132 13.45 4.46 16.56
CA GLN A 132 14.84 4.00 16.38
C GLN A 132 15.78 4.53 17.47
N SER A 133 15.57 5.76 17.92
CA SER A 133 16.33 6.34 19.04
C SER A 133 16.04 5.59 20.35
N GLU A 134 14.79 5.19 20.60
CA GLU A 134 14.42 4.38 21.75
C GLU A 134 14.97 2.94 21.66
N VAL A 135 15.07 2.35 20.47
CA VAL A 135 15.79 1.07 20.25
C VAL A 135 17.25 1.21 20.65
N ALA A 136 17.93 2.26 20.17
CA ALA A 136 19.34 2.50 20.50
C ALA A 136 19.54 2.75 22.02
N ALA A 137 18.64 3.46 22.67
CA ALA A 137 18.66 3.68 24.09
C ALA A 137 18.42 2.38 24.88
N PHE A 138 17.55 1.50 24.41
CA PHE A 138 17.37 0.16 24.99
C PHE A 138 18.63 -0.69 24.82
N ASP A 139 19.27 -0.67 23.68
CA ASP A 139 20.52 -1.42 23.43
C ASP A 139 21.66 -0.97 24.35
N ALA A 140 21.73 0.34 24.64
CA ALA A 140 22.73 0.89 25.55
C ALA A 140 22.46 0.54 27.02
N ASN A 141 21.21 0.38 27.41
CA ASN A 141 20.79 0.01 28.76
C ASN A 141 19.54 -0.88 28.72
N PRO A 142 19.70 -2.21 28.61
CA PRO A 142 18.61 -3.16 28.44
C PRO A 142 17.77 -3.37 29.72
N GLN A 143 17.55 -2.34 30.52
CA GLN A 143 16.63 -2.43 31.65
C GLN A 143 15.19 -2.30 31.16
N THR A 144 14.43 -3.37 31.34
CA THR A 144 12.98 -3.33 31.24
C THR A 144 12.47 -2.49 32.42
N PRO A 145 11.65 -1.47 32.22
CA PRO A 145 10.98 -0.83 33.34
C PRO A 145 10.27 -1.94 34.13
N HIS A 146 10.56 -2.03 35.42
CA HIS A 146 9.71 -2.83 36.30
C HIS A 146 8.37 -2.08 36.31
N ALA A 147 7.43 -2.53 35.48
CA ALA A 147 6.04 -2.13 35.60
C ALA A 147 5.67 -2.48 37.07
N GLY A 148 5.54 -1.46 37.89
CA GLY A 148 5.03 -1.65 39.24
C GLY A 148 3.68 -2.30 39.07
N LYS A 149 3.60 -3.62 39.31
CA LYS A 149 2.40 -4.45 39.58
C LYS A 149 1.04 -4.04 38.97
N ALA A 150 1.00 -3.42 37.80
CA ALA A 150 -0.24 -3.40 37.05
C ALA A 150 -0.31 -4.77 36.36
N ASP A 151 -1.23 -5.60 36.78
CA ASP A 151 -1.60 -6.86 36.13
C ASP A 151 -2.28 -6.53 34.81
N VAL A 152 -1.45 -6.08 33.82
CA VAL A 152 -1.94 -5.66 32.51
C VAL A 152 -2.29 -6.92 31.74
N GLN A 153 -3.58 -7.19 31.63
CA GLN A 153 -4.08 -8.37 30.93
C GLN A 153 -4.04 -8.15 29.42
N VAL A 154 -3.55 -9.17 28.72
CA VAL A 154 -3.67 -9.27 27.26
C VAL A 154 -5.15 -9.42 26.91
N GLN A 155 -5.67 -8.55 26.05
CA GLN A 155 -7.04 -8.62 25.57
C GLN A 155 -7.07 -9.13 24.13
N SER A 156 -7.94 -10.10 23.85
CA SER A 156 -8.20 -10.56 22.48
C SER A 156 -9.31 -9.73 21.86
N ILE A 157 -9.11 -9.28 20.61
CA ILE A 157 -10.11 -8.53 19.83
C ILE A 157 -10.29 -9.18 18.46
N ASP A 158 -11.50 -9.07 17.90
CA ASP A 158 -11.80 -9.42 16.50
C ASP A 158 -12.37 -8.21 15.77
N PRO A 159 -11.57 -7.48 14.98
CA PRO A 159 -12.01 -6.30 14.26
C PRO A 159 -12.74 -6.62 12.94
N ARG A 160 -12.81 -7.89 12.51
CA ARG A 160 -13.34 -8.28 11.19
C ARG A 160 -14.74 -7.74 10.95
N ARG A 161 -15.68 -8.03 11.84
CA ARG A 161 -17.09 -7.61 11.67
C ARG A 161 -17.23 -6.11 11.56
N MET A 162 -16.50 -5.38 12.37
CA MET A 162 -16.53 -3.93 12.42
C MET A 162 -16.00 -3.33 11.10
N TYR A 163 -14.89 -3.87 10.60
CA TYR A 163 -14.32 -3.45 9.32
C TYR A 163 -15.23 -3.82 8.14
N LEU A 164 -15.79 -5.04 8.09
CA LEU A 164 -16.74 -5.43 7.04
C LEU A 164 -18.01 -4.58 7.05
N SER A 165 -18.52 -4.21 8.22
CA SER A 165 -19.63 -3.24 8.32
C SER A 165 -19.25 -1.90 7.72
N ARG A 166 -18.02 -1.42 7.98
CA ARG A 166 -17.54 -0.17 7.39
C ARG A 166 -17.44 -0.23 5.87
N LEU A 167 -16.98 -1.34 5.31
CA LEU A 167 -16.93 -1.51 3.84
C LEU A 167 -18.33 -1.44 3.21
N ARG A 168 -19.36 -2.00 3.87
CA ARG A 168 -20.76 -1.94 3.41
C ARG A 168 -21.38 -0.54 3.45
N GLU A 169 -20.86 0.35 4.31
CA GLU A 169 -21.28 1.75 4.32
C GLU A 169 -20.68 2.54 3.14
N ILE A 170 -19.54 2.09 2.62
CA ILE A 170 -18.78 2.77 1.57
C ILE A 170 -19.15 2.22 0.18
N VAL A 171 -19.22 0.89 0.05
CA VAL A 171 -19.42 0.16 -1.21
C VAL A 171 -20.88 -0.24 -1.34
N ASP A 172 -21.50 0.07 -2.47
CA ASP A 172 -22.87 -0.34 -2.79
C ASP A 172 -22.89 -1.80 -3.29
N LEU A 173 -22.86 -2.74 -2.35
CA LEU A 173 -22.88 -4.18 -2.64
C LEU A 173 -24.19 -4.61 -3.30
N ASP A 174 -25.29 -3.88 -3.11
CA ASP A 174 -26.58 -4.15 -3.75
C ASP A 174 -26.54 -3.93 -5.26
N VAL A 175 -25.79 -2.93 -5.72
CA VAL A 175 -25.56 -2.70 -7.16
C VAL A 175 -24.83 -3.89 -7.77
N ILE A 176 -23.79 -4.39 -7.10
CA ILE A 176 -23.02 -5.55 -7.57
C ILE A 176 -23.93 -6.77 -7.68
N ARG A 177 -24.74 -7.04 -6.65
CA ARG A 177 -25.69 -8.15 -6.61
C ARG A 177 -26.74 -8.04 -7.72
N LYS A 178 -27.36 -6.85 -7.89
CA LYS A 178 -28.41 -6.62 -8.89
C LYS A 178 -27.90 -6.73 -10.32
N ALA A 179 -26.66 -6.38 -10.58
CA ALA A 179 -26.03 -6.51 -11.90
C ALA A 179 -25.77 -7.97 -12.27
N GLY A 180 -25.79 -8.91 -11.30
CA GLY A 180 -25.58 -10.33 -11.54
C GLY A 180 -24.16 -10.69 -11.99
N VAL A 181 -23.19 -9.77 -11.79
CA VAL A 181 -21.78 -10.01 -12.15
C VAL A 181 -21.18 -11.09 -11.27
N LYS A 182 -20.35 -11.92 -11.87
CA LYS A 182 -19.53 -12.91 -11.16
C LYS A 182 -18.14 -12.35 -10.96
N ILE A 183 -17.54 -12.65 -9.81
CA ILE A 183 -16.23 -12.13 -9.41
C ILE A 183 -15.29 -13.29 -9.11
N ALA A 184 -14.07 -13.23 -9.57
CA ALA A 184 -13.00 -14.09 -9.12
C ALA A 184 -12.11 -13.33 -8.13
N PHE A 185 -11.67 -13.99 -7.05
CA PHE A 185 -10.86 -13.38 -6.01
C PHE A 185 -9.65 -14.24 -5.66
N ASP A 186 -8.50 -13.60 -5.57
CA ASP A 186 -7.23 -14.18 -5.15
C ASP A 186 -6.63 -13.40 -3.98
N PRO A 187 -6.73 -13.88 -2.76
CA PRO A 187 -6.02 -13.30 -1.61
C PRO A 187 -4.52 -13.62 -1.58
N MET A 188 -3.99 -14.35 -2.57
CA MET A 188 -2.60 -14.82 -2.63
C MET A 188 -2.12 -15.45 -1.31
N TRP A 189 -2.92 -16.35 -0.73
CA TRP A 189 -2.74 -16.96 0.61
C TRP A 189 -2.62 -15.94 1.75
N GLY A 190 -2.83 -14.65 1.46
CA GLY A 190 -2.63 -13.50 2.34
C GLY A 190 -3.70 -13.28 3.40
N ALA A 191 -3.69 -12.10 4.00
CA ALA A 191 -4.56 -11.71 5.11
C ALA A 191 -6.00 -11.38 4.70
N ALA A 192 -6.28 -11.16 3.40
CA ALA A 192 -7.62 -10.80 2.91
C ALA A 192 -8.61 -11.97 2.82
N ARG A 193 -8.19 -13.20 3.15
CA ARG A 193 -9.06 -14.38 3.20
C ARG A 193 -10.21 -14.19 4.17
N GLY A 194 -11.44 -14.36 3.72
CA GLY A 194 -12.64 -14.11 4.51
C GLY A 194 -12.96 -12.64 4.73
N TYR A 195 -12.49 -11.75 3.85
CA TYR A 195 -12.82 -10.32 3.83
C TYR A 195 -13.55 -9.91 2.56
N SER A 196 -12.87 -9.78 1.42
CA SER A 196 -13.52 -9.44 0.14
C SER A 196 -14.57 -10.44 -0.26
N ASP A 197 -14.20 -11.73 -0.23
CA ASP A 197 -15.08 -12.85 -0.55
C ASP A 197 -16.27 -12.96 0.41
N ALA A 198 -16.04 -12.77 1.71
CA ALA A 198 -17.13 -12.78 2.70
C ALA A 198 -18.12 -11.63 2.48
N SER A 199 -17.59 -10.38 2.27
CA SER A 199 -18.45 -9.23 1.98
C SER A 199 -19.36 -9.45 0.78
N LEU A 200 -18.80 -9.98 -0.31
CA LEU A 200 -19.52 -10.24 -1.55
C LEU A 200 -20.52 -11.38 -1.41
N ARG A 201 -20.12 -12.54 -0.82
CA ARG A 201 -21.00 -13.69 -0.61
C ARG A 201 -22.17 -13.36 0.32
N GLU A 202 -21.93 -12.64 1.42
CA GLU A 202 -22.97 -12.22 2.35
C GLU A 202 -23.97 -11.24 1.70
N ALA A 203 -23.52 -10.47 0.71
CA ALA A 203 -24.38 -9.64 -0.11
C ALA A 203 -25.15 -10.40 -1.21
N GLY A 204 -24.90 -11.72 -1.37
CA GLY A 204 -25.52 -12.56 -2.40
C GLY A 204 -24.86 -12.45 -3.78
N VAL A 205 -23.59 -12.01 -3.85
CA VAL A 205 -22.82 -11.96 -5.10
C VAL A 205 -22.11 -13.31 -5.31
N THR A 206 -22.06 -13.79 -6.56
CA THR A 206 -21.33 -15.00 -6.93
C THR A 206 -19.83 -14.73 -6.95
N VAL A 207 -19.10 -15.37 -6.03
CA VAL A 207 -17.63 -15.24 -5.91
C VAL A 207 -16.98 -16.60 -5.93
N ALA A 208 -16.00 -16.79 -6.81
CA ALA A 208 -15.09 -17.92 -6.77
C ALA A 208 -13.70 -17.45 -6.30
N THR A 209 -13.07 -18.24 -5.43
CA THR A 209 -11.76 -17.91 -4.86
C THR A 209 -10.70 -18.90 -5.33
N VAL A 210 -9.48 -18.43 -5.46
CA VAL A 210 -8.25 -19.23 -5.55
C VAL A 210 -7.37 -18.87 -4.37
N HIS A 211 -6.39 -19.70 -4.00
CA HIS A 211 -5.41 -19.46 -2.95
C HIS A 211 -5.99 -18.96 -1.60
N ASP A 212 -7.20 -19.45 -1.24
CA ASP A 212 -7.95 -19.04 -0.06
C ASP A 212 -7.63 -19.87 1.20
N THR A 213 -6.60 -20.70 1.16
CA THR A 213 -6.07 -21.44 2.30
C THR A 213 -4.84 -20.75 2.89
N ARG A 214 -4.49 -21.06 4.15
CA ARG A 214 -3.24 -20.56 4.73
C ARG A 214 -2.06 -21.35 4.18
N ASP A 215 -1.17 -20.64 3.51
CA ASP A 215 0.17 -21.12 3.17
C ASP A 215 1.20 -20.06 3.58
N VAL A 216 2.09 -20.41 4.50
CA VAL A 216 3.16 -19.50 4.99
C VAL A 216 4.25 -19.27 3.94
N LEU A 217 4.28 -20.09 2.88
CA LEU A 217 5.19 -19.95 1.75
C LEU A 217 4.57 -19.21 0.56
N PHE A 218 3.29 -18.83 0.64
CA PHE A 218 2.57 -18.10 -0.43
C PHE A 218 2.73 -18.76 -1.81
N GLY A 219 2.60 -20.09 -1.88
CA GLY A 219 2.80 -20.84 -3.13
C GLY A 219 4.26 -20.87 -3.62
N GLY A 220 5.22 -20.46 -2.77
CA GLY A 220 6.65 -20.45 -3.10
C GLY A 220 7.15 -19.16 -3.78
N HIS A 221 6.34 -18.10 -3.81
CA HIS A 221 6.73 -16.80 -4.39
C HIS A 221 6.28 -15.63 -3.50
N ALA A 222 6.68 -14.42 -3.88
CA ALA A 222 6.22 -13.21 -3.20
C ALA A 222 4.69 -13.06 -3.37
N PRO A 223 3.94 -12.74 -2.30
CA PRO A 223 2.50 -12.49 -2.40
C PRO A 223 2.27 -11.05 -2.92
N GLU A 224 2.67 -10.80 -4.15
CA GLU A 224 2.51 -9.51 -4.84
C GLU A 224 1.58 -9.71 -6.05
N PRO A 225 0.46 -8.96 -6.17
CA PRO A 225 -0.53 -9.17 -7.22
C PRO A 225 -0.07 -8.57 -8.56
N ASP A 226 1.09 -8.99 -9.04
CA ASP A 226 1.65 -8.62 -10.33
C ASP A 226 1.07 -9.48 -11.46
N ASP A 227 1.03 -8.93 -12.66
CA ASP A 227 0.43 -9.52 -13.86
C ASP A 227 0.82 -10.99 -14.07
N HIS A 228 2.11 -11.30 -13.96
CA HIS A 228 2.65 -12.65 -14.22
C HIS A 228 2.32 -13.68 -13.10
N LEU A 229 1.82 -13.28 -11.95
CA LEU A 229 1.45 -14.15 -10.82
C LEU A 229 -0.06 -14.44 -10.76
N LEU A 230 -0.87 -13.85 -11.65
CA LEU A 230 -2.33 -13.94 -11.61
C LEU A 230 -2.93 -14.93 -12.61
N GLU A 231 -2.17 -15.92 -13.08
CA GLU A 231 -2.69 -16.87 -14.09
C GLU A 231 -3.78 -17.78 -13.53
N ASP A 232 -3.68 -18.22 -12.28
CA ASP A 232 -4.73 -19.01 -11.62
C ASP A 232 -6.01 -18.21 -11.42
N LEU A 233 -5.91 -16.92 -11.14
CA LEU A 233 -7.03 -15.99 -11.09
C LEU A 233 -7.70 -15.88 -12.48
N ARG A 234 -6.92 -15.68 -13.56
CA ARG A 234 -7.42 -15.64 -14.94
C ARG A 234 -8.10 -16.97 -15.34
N HIS A 235 -7.52 -18.10 -14.96
CA HIS A 235 -8.12 -19.39 -15.21
C HIS A 235 -9.49 -19.50 -14.52
N LYS A 236 -9.57 -19.10 -13.27
CA LYS A 236 -10.83 -19.09 -12.50
C LYS A 236 -11.86 -18.13 -13.10
N MET A 237 -11.43 -16.96 -13.57
CA MET A 237 -12.29 -16.02 -14.27
C MET A 237 -12.93 -16.64 -15.52
N ARG A 238 -12.13 -17.30 -16.36
CA ARG A 238 -12.64 -18.00 -17.57
C ARG A 238 -13.61 -19.13 -17.21
N GLU A 239 -13.28 -19.92 -16.18
CA GLU A 239 -14.10 -21.04 -15.71
C GLU A 239 -15.52 -20.60 -15.33
N ILE A 240 -15.65 -19.50 -14.60
CA ILE A 240 -16.96 -19.06 -14.10
C ILE A 240 -17.60 -17.97 -14.97
N GLY A 241 -16.91 -17.41 -15.96
CA GLY A 241 -17.34 -16.22 -16.70
C GLY A 241 -17.41 -14.99 -15.81
N ALA A 242 -16.33 -14.70 -15.07
CA ALA A 242 -16.25 -13.53 -14.18
C ALA A 242 -16.10 -12.24 -14.99
N ALA A 243 -16.80 -11.18 -14.55
CA ALA A 243 -16.70 -9.86 -15.13
C ALA A 243 -15.46 -9.08 -14.66
N ILE A 244 -14.83 -9.53 -13.57
CA ILE A 244 -13.64 -8.93 -12.98
C ILE A 244 -12.94 -9.95 -12.07
N GLY A 245 -11.61 -9.94 -12.10
CA GLY A 245 -10.75 -10.59 -11.12
C GLY A 245 -10.13 -9.56 -10.19
N ILE A 246 -10.14 -9.84 -8.90
CA ILE A 246 -9.51 -9.00 -7.88
C ILE A 246 -8.49 -9.81 -7.10
N ALA A 247 -7.34 -9.23 -6.80
CA ALA A 247 -6.31 -9.84 -5.97
C ALA A 247 -5.79 -8.85 -4.92
N THR A 248 -5.19 -9.37 -3.85
CA THR A 248 -4.52 -8.55 -2.82
C THR A 248 -3.16 -9.11 -2.48
N ASP A 249 -2.24 -8.26 -2.01
CA ASP A 249 -0.95 -8.71 -1.50
C ASP A 249 -1.05 -9.39 -0.11
N GLY A 250 0.10 -9.81 0.41
CA GLY A 250 0.16 -10.62 1.63
C GLY A 250 -0.52 -10.02 2.86
N ASP A 251 -0.50 -8.70 3.05
CA ASP A 251 -1.20 -8.00 4.12
C ASP A 251 -2.37 -7.12 3.63
N ALA A 252 -2.74 -7.31 2.37
CA ALA A 252 -3.93 -6.76 1.72
C ALA A 252 -4.00 -5.21 1.73
N ASP A 253 -2.86 -4.53 1.76
CA ASP A 253 -2.79 -3.10 1.59
C ASP A 253 -2.68 -2.69 0.10
N ARG A 254 -2.38 -3.66 -0.80
CA ARG A 254 -2.34 -3.49 -2.26
C ARG A 254 -3.37 -4.35 -2.97
N PHE A 255 -3.62 -3.98 -4.22
CA PHE A 255 -4.59 -4.67 -5.08
C PHE A 255 -3.99 -5.04 -6.44
N GLY A 256 -4.51 -6.09 -7.06
CA GLY A 256 -4.34 -6.43 -8.47
C GLY A 256 -5.72 -6.60 -9.10
N ILE A 257 -5.91 -6.05 -10.30
CA ILE A 257 -7.19 -6.08 -10.99
C ILE A 257 -7.02 -6.65 -12.39
N VAL A 258 -7.85 -7.63 -12.72
CA VAL A 258 -7.91 -8.27 -14.04
C VAL A 258 -9.29 -8.02 -14.65
N ASP A 259 -9.33 -7.53 -15.87
CA ASP A 259 -10.55 -7.25 -16.62
C ASP A 259 -11.20 -8.53 -17.17
N ASP A 260 -12.39 -8.43 -17.71
CA ASP A 260 -13.20 -9.55 -18.21
C ASP A 260 -12.54 -10.38 -19.32
N ASP A 261 -11.64 -9.76 -20.10
CA ASP A 261 -10.85 -10.38 -21.14
C ASP A 261 -9.53 -11.01 -20.66
N GLY A 262 -9.21 -10.91 -19.36
CA GLY A 262 -7.97 -11.36 -18.75
C GLY A 262 -6.84 -10.34 -18.75
N THR A 263 -7.06 -9.12 -19.23
CA THR A 263 -6.06 -8.04 -19.19
C THR A 263 -5.85 -7.53 -17.79
N PHE A 264 -4.58 -7.46 -17.35
CA PHE A 264 -4.21 -6.80 -16.09
C PHE A 264 -4.33 -5.28 -16.24
N ILE A 265 -5.15 -4.67 -15.41
CA ILE A 265 -5.32 -3.20 -15.40
C ILE A 265 -4.36 -2.58 -14.40
N GLN A 266 -3.40 -1.82 -14.91
CA GLN A 266 -2.37 -1.19 -14.07
C GLN A 266 -2.98 -0.34 -12.95
N PRO A 267 -2.39 -0.32 -11.74
CA PRO A 267 -2.87 0.48 -10.62
C PRO A 267 -3.05 1.96 -10.94
N ASN A 268 -2.20 2.53 -11.79
CA ASN A 268 -2.33 3.88 -12.30
C ASN A 268 -3.72 4.17 -12.90
N TYR A 269 -4.22 3.25 -13.73
CA TYR A 269 -5.53 3.37 -14.38
C TYR A 269 -6.67 3.13 -13.40
N ILE A 270 -6.51 2.18 -12.49
CA ILE A 270 -7.52 1.89 -11.46
C ILE A 270 -7.76 3.12 -10.57
N ILE A 271 -6.70 3.79 -10.11
CA ILE A 271 -6.82 4.98 -9.28
C ILE A 271 -7.54 6.11 -10.06
N ALA A 272 -7.17 6.30 -11.33
CA ALA A 272 -7.79 7.30 -12.20
C ALA A 272 -9.27 7.01 -12.46
N LEU A 273 -9.62 5.76 -12.79
CA LEU A 273 -11.01 5.34 -13.03
C LEU A 273 -11.87 5.45 -11.76
N LEU A 274 -11.33 5.05 -10.60
CA LEU A 274 -12.02 5.19 -9.32
C LEU A 274 -12.17 6.65 -8.91
N PHE A 275 -11.19 7.51 -9.21
CA PHE A 275 -11.32 8.95 -8.99
C PHE A 275 -12.50 9.52 -9.80
N ASP A 276 -12.54 9.28 -11.12
CA ASP A 276 -13.63 9.70 -12.01
C ASP A 276 -14.99 9.17 -11.52
N TYR A 277 -15.06 7.88 -11.21
CA TYR A 277 -16.24 7.19 -10.71
C TYR A 277 -16.77 7.76 -9.38
N LEU A 278 -15.90 8.04 -8.43
CA LEU A 278 -16.30 8.57 -7.12
C LEU A 278 -16.79 10.02 -7.22
N VAL A 279 -16.21 10.84 -8.11
CA VAL A 279 -16.71 12.19 -8.40
C VAL A 279 -18.14 12.13 -8.95
N GLU A 280 -18.39 11.22 -9.89
CA GLU A 280 -19.72 11.07 -10.50
C GLU A 280 -20.76 10.54 -9.51
N THR A 281 -20.42 9.49 -8.76
CA THR A 281 -21.41 8.73 -7.98
C THR A 281 -21.57 9.19 -6.55
N ARG A 282 -20.56 9.80 -5.95
CA ARG A 282 -20.60 10.32 -4.57
C ARG A 282 -20.78 11.83 -4.50
N GLY A 283 -20.60 12.53 -5.62
CA GLY A 283 -20.69 13.98 -5.69
C GLY A 283 -19.62 14.70 -4.85
N TRP A 284 -18.56 14.00 -4.48
CA TRP A 284 -17.47 14.58 -3.68
C TRP A 284 -16.64 15.55 -4.53
N ARG A 285 -16.24 16.67 -3.94
CA ARG A 285 -15.49 17.75 -4.61
C ARG A 285 -14.19 18.10 -3.90
N ASN A 286 -13.77 17.27 -2.93
CA ASN A 286 -12.45 17.38 -2.32
C ASN A 286 -11.38 17.11 -3.38
N GLY A 287 -10.13 17.48 -3.09
CA GLY A 287 -9.00 17.23 -3.98
C GLY A 287 -8.76 15.76 -4.31
N VAL A 288 -7.84 15.50 -5.21
CA VAL A 288 -7.29 14.15 -5.47
C VAL A 288 -5.81 14.12 -5.12
N GLY A 289 -5.35 13.03 -4.49
CA GLY A 289 -3.95 12.85 -4.09
C GLY A 289 -3.24 11.81 -4.92
N LYS A 290 -2.01 12.08 -5.35
CA LYS A 290 -1.14 11.10 -6.02
C LYS A 290 0.32 11.29 -5.66
N SER A 291 1.14 10.24 -5.79
CA SER A 291 2.59 10.42 -5.72
C SER A 291 3.15 11.03 -7.02
N VAL A 292 4.34 11.65 -6.92
CA VAL A 292 5.06 12.22 -8.07
C VAL A 292 5.34 11.20 -9.19
N ALA A 293 5.35 9.91 -8.85
CA ALA A 293 5.58 8.78 -9.76
C ALA A 293 4.28 8.21 -10.39
N THR A 294 3.11 8.69 -9.97
CA THR A 294 1.80 8.21 -10.43
C THR A 294 1.37 8.99 -11.68
N THR A 295 0.58 8.35 -12.53
CA THR A 295 0.14 8.85 -13.85
C THR A 295 -0.43 10.27 -13.85
N ASN A 296 -0.15 11.04 -14.91
CA ASN A 296 -0.78 12.34 -15.17
C ASN A 296 -2.20 12.21 -15.75
N LEU A 297 -2.71 11.00 -16.02
CA LEU A 297 -4.14 10.80 -16.30
C LEU A 297 -5.00 11.36 -15.16
N ILE A 298 -4.52 11.25 -13.91
CA ILE A 298 -5.21 11.85 -12.74
C ILE A 298 -5.21 13.38 -12.82
N ASN A 299 -4.13 14.02 -13.33
CA ASN A 299 -4.08 15.47 -13.55
C ASN A 299 -5.15 15.91 -14.56
N ALA A 300 -5.23 15.21 -15.70
CA ALA A 300 -6.20 15.51 -16.76
C ALA A 300 -7.65 15.36 -16.27
N LEU A 301 -7.93 14.31 -15.49
CA LEU A 301 -9.25 14.12 -14.86
C LEU A 301 -9.56 15.17 -13.78
N ALA A 302 -8.56 15.59 -13.00
CA ALA A 302 -8.69 16.65 -12.01
C ALA A 302 -9.06 17.99 -12.68
N GLU A 303 -8.43 18.31 -13.82
CA GLU A 303 -8.76 19.47 -14.64
C GLU A 303 -10.17 19.38 -15.20
N LYS A 304 -10.54 18.23 -15.82
CA LYS A 304 -11.92 17.95 -16.33
C LYS A 304 -12.97 18.22 -15.26
N HIS A 305 -12.76 17.71 -14.05
CA HIS A 305 -13.72 17.83 -12.95
C HIS A 305 -13.58 19.13 -12.15
N LYS A 306 -12.59 19.98 -12.44
CA LYS A 306 -12.24 21.20 -11.70
C LYS A 306 -11.99 20.89 -10.20
N ILE A 307 -11.21 19.87 -9.95
CA ILE A 307 -10.84 19.38 -8.62
C ILE A 307 -9.35 19.65 -8.38
N GLU A 308 -9.00 20.07 -7.16
CA GLU A 308 -7.61 20.34 -6.78
C GLU A 308 -6.78 19.06 -6.80
N LEU A 309 -5.58 19.13 -7.39
CA LEU A 309 -4.60 18.06 -7.40
C LEU A 309 -3.54 18.28 -6.32
N HIS A 310 -3.29 17.26 -5.52
CA HIS A 310 -2.20 17.23 -4.53
C HIS A 310 -1.17 16.18 -4.95
N GLU A 311 0.01 16.62 -5.42
CA GLU A 311 1.12 15.73 -5.73
C GLU A 311 2.08 15.66 -4.52
N THR A 312 2.38 14.43 -4.06
CA THR A 312 3.20 14.15 -2.88
C THR A 312 4.49 13.43 -3.24
N PRO A 313 5.50 13.40 -2.35
CA PRO A 313 6.56 12.41 -2.41
C PRO A 313 5.98 11.00 -2.43
N VAL A 314 6.76 10.02 -2.91
CA VAL A 314 6.36 8.61 -2.84
C VAL A 314 6.36 8.13 -1.38
N GLY A 315 5.27 7.49 -1.02
CA GLY A 315 5.01 6.96 0.32
C GLY A 315 3.63 7.33 0.81
N PHE A 316 2.80 6.32 1.01
CA PHE A 316 1.37 6.50 1.30
C PHE A 316 1.08 7.35 2.55
N LYS A 317 2.02 7.44 3.48
CA LYS A 317 1.93 8.31 4.67
C LYS A 317 1.59 9.77 4.34
N TYR A 318 2.08 10.30 3.22
CA TYR A 318 1.76 11.66 2.78
C TYR A 318 0.32 11.78 2.25
N ILE A 319 -0.13 10.76 1.53
CA ILE A 319 -1.53 10.64 1.09
C ILE A 319 -2.45 10.45 2.30
N GLY A 320 -2.05 9.63 3.26
CA GLY A 320 -2.76 9.44 4.52
C GLY A 320 -3.00 10.75 5.28
N GLU A 321 -2.00 11.65 5.30
CA GLU A 321 -2.15 12.98 5.91
C GLU A 321 -3.20 13.84 5.19
N LEU A 322 -3.28 13.78 3.86
CA LEU A 322 -4.30 14.49 3.09
C LEU A 322 -5.71 13.93 3.36
N ILE A 323 -5.84 12.60 3.52
CA ILE A 323 -7.10 11.94 3.88
C ILE A 323 -7.56 12.37 5.28
N LYS A 324 -6.67 12.37 6.26
CA LYS A 324 -6.94 12.82 7.63
C LYS A 324 -7.44 14.26 7.70
N GLN A 325 -6.86 15.12 6.87
CA GLN A 325 -7.23 16.53 6.78
C GLN A 325 -8.49 16.77 5.93
N ASP A 326 -9.15 15.72 5.45
CA ASP A 326 -10.32 15.78 4.54
C ASP A 326 -10.05 16.61 3.27
N LYS A 327 -8.79 16.70 2.83
CA LYS A 327 -8.39 17.47 1.65
C LYS A 327 -8.67 16.74 0.35
N ILE A 328 -8.63 15.41 0.34
CA ILE A 328 -8.79 14.60 -0.86
C ILE A 328 -9.95 13.60 -0.74
N LEU A 329 -10.61 13.34 -1.86
CA LEU A 329 -11.66 12.33 -1.94
C LEU A 329 -11.10 10.91 -2.14
N ILE A 330 -9.98 10.80 -2.84
CA ILE A 330 -9.20 9.59 -3.08
C ILE A 330 -7.73 9.96 -3.23
N GLY A 331 -6.85 9.10 -2.79
CA GLY A 331 -5.43 9.19 -3.09
C GLY A 331 -4.81 7.82 -3.29
N GLY A 332 -3.81 7.76 -4.18
CA GLY A 332 -3.16 6.49 -4.50
C GLY A 332 -1.78 6.63 -5.11
N GLU A 333 -1.10 5.49 -5.18
CA GLU A 333 0.26 5.36 -5.72
C GLU A 333 0.31 4.29 -6.81
N GLU A 334 1.20 4.45 -7.77
CA GLU A 334 1.46 3.50 -8.85
C GLU A 334 1.80 2.08 -8.34
N SER A 335 2.17 1.96 -7.09
CA SER A 335 2.48 0.72 -6.39
C SER A 335 1.26 -0.04 -5.87
N ALA A 336 0.07 0.25 -6.39
CA ALA A 336 -1.20 -0.40 -6.07
C ALA A 336 -1.73 -0.14 -4.64
N GLY A 337 -1.42 0.99 -4.06
CA GLY A 337 -2.01 1.43 -2.79
C GLY A 337 -2.97 2.59 -3.01
N LEU A 338 -4.17 2.52 -2.47
CA LEU A 338 -5.12 3.63 -2.44
C LEU A 338 -5.96 3.64 -1.17
N SER A 339 -6.51 4.79 -0.84
CA SER A 339 -7.59 4.95 0.13
C SER A 339 -8.46 6.16 -0.23
N ILE A 340 -9.58 6.28 0.44
CA ILE A 340 -10.58 7.31 0.13
C ILE A 340 -10.95 8.13 1.37
N ARG A 341 -11.58 9.24 1.10
CA ARG A 341 -12.17 10.14 2.09
C ARG A 341 -13.01 9.41 3.13
N LYS A 342 -12.86 9.79 4.40
CA LYS A 342 -13.62 9.24 5.53
C LYS A 342 -13.42 7.74 5.78
N HIS A 343 -12.38 7.15 5.21
CA HIS A 343 -11.92 5.81 5.51
C HIS A 343 -10.60 5.85 6.28
N VAL A 344 -9.88 4.73 6.37
CA VAL A 344 -8.59 4.71 7.05
C VAL A 344 -7.54 5.51 6.26
N PRO A 345 -6.63 6.24 6.92
CA PRO A 345 -5.52 6.93 6.25
C PRO A 345 -4.35 5.97 5.94
N GLU A 346 -4.67 4.74 5.62
CA GLU A 346 -3.77 3.66 5.20
C GLU A 346 -4.30 3.05 3.91
N LYS A 347 -3.42 2.47 3.11
CA LYS A 347 -3.76 1.74 1.87
C LYS A 347 -4.73 0.61 2.17
N ASP A 348 -5.71 0.42 1.28
CA ASP A 348 -6.73 -0.59 1.44
C ASP A 348 -7.03 -1.32 0.11
N GLY A 349 -6.36 -2.47 -0.07
CA GLY A 349 -6.54 -3.31 -1.25
C GLY A 349 -7.91 -4.00 -1.28
N VAL A 350 -8.48 -4.29 -0.12
CA VAL A 350 -9.83 -4.87 0.00
C VAL A 350 -10.87 -3.88 -0.50
N LEU A 351 -10.82 -2.65 -0.02
CA LEU A 351 -11.70 -1.58 -0.47
C LEU A 351 -11.54 -1.29 -1.97
N ALA A 352 -10.30 -1.23 -2.45
CA ALA A 352 -10.00 -0.98 -3.87
C ALA A 352 -10.67 -2.01 -4.78
N GLY A 353 -10.52 -3.30 -4.48
CA GLY A 353 -11.14 -4.39 -5.22
C GLY A 353 -12.67 -4.30 -5.21
N LEU A 354 -13.28 -4.05 -4.05
CA LEU A 354 -14.74 -3.92 -3.93
C LEU A 354 -15.29 -2.70 -4.69
N LEU A 355 -14.59 -1.56 -4.67
CA LEU A 355 -14.98 -0.38 -5.45
C LEU A 355 -14.87 -0.62 -6.96
N CYS A 356 -13.87 -1.37 -7.42
CA CYS A 356 -13.78 -1.79 -8.83
C CYS A 356 -14.97 -2.68 -9.22
N CYS A 357 -15.37 -3.62 -8.36
CA CYS A 357 -16.57 -4.44 -8.59
C CYS A 357 -17.85 -3.59 -8.67
N GLU A 358 -18.00 -2.62 -7.78
CA GLU A 358 -19.13 -1.67 -7.81
C GLU A 358 -19.11 -0.85 -9.10
N MET A 359 -17.97 -0.33 -9.51
CA MET A 359 -17.83 0.48 -10.71
C MET A 359 -18.19 -0.31 -11.98
N VAL A 360 -17.67 -1.53 -12.14
CA VAL A 360 -18.01 -2.43 -13.25
C VAL A 360 -19.51 -2.73 -13.26
N ALA A 361 -20.07 -3.10 -12.12
CA ALA A 361 -21.48 -3.42 -12.00
C ALA A 361 -22.40 -2.23 -12.31
N ARG A 362 -22.06 -1.04 -11.83
CA ARG A 362 -22.88 0.17 -12.02
C ARG A 362 -22.82 0.71 -13.45
N ARG A 363 -21.65 0.73 -14.06
CA ARG A 363 -21.46 1.22 -15.43
C ARG A 363 -21.84 0.18 -16.50
N GLY A 364 -21.90 -1.12 -16.13
CA GLY A 364 -22.21 -2.23 -17.04
C GLY A 364 -21.20 -2.37 -18.18
N LYS A 365 -19.94 -1.99 -17.94
CA LYS A 365 -18.84 -1.97 -18.90
C LYS A 365 -17.58 -2.54 -18.26
N SER A 366 -16.74 -3.21 -19.05
CA SER A 366 -15.41 -3.64 -18.62
C SER A 366 -14.51 -2.43 -18.30
N LEU A 367 -13.45 -2.65 -17.53
CA LEU A 367 -12.52 -1.59 -17.14
C LEU A 367 -11.74 -1.04 -18.35
N GLY A 368 -11.37 -1.91 -19.31
CA GLY A 368 -10.72 -1.50 -20.54
C GLY A 368 -11.58 -0.54 -21.34
N LYS A 369 -12.89 -0.83 -21.50
CA LYS A 369 -13.82 0.09 -22.18
C LYS A 369 -13.98 1.42 -21.45
N GLN A 370 -14.05 1.39 -20.13
CA GLN A 370 -14.12 2.62 -19.34
C GLN A 370 -12.84 3.46 -19.51
N LEU A 371 -11.67 2.82 -19.57
CA LEU A 371 -10.41 3.51 -19.81
C LEU A 371 -10.33 4.11 -21.20
N GLU A 372 -10.82 3.40 -22.24
CA GLU A 372 -10.91 3.92 -23.61
C GLU A 372 -11.79 5.17 -23.67
N GLU A 373 -12.95 5.17 -22.99
CA GLU A 373 -13.84 6.34 -22.91
C GLU A 373 -13.13 7.52 -22.25
N VAL A 374 -12.44 7.30 -21.15
CA VAL A 374 -11.64 8.33 -20.47
C VAL A 374 -10.54 8.86 -21.39
N PHE A 375 -9.85 8.00 -22.14
CA PHE A 375 -8.80 8.43 -23.07
C PHE A 375 -9.36 9.27 -24.23
N VAL A 376 -10.59 8.98 -24.69
CA VAL A 376 -11.27 9.82 -25.69
C VAL A 376 -11.55 11.23 -25.15
N GLU A 377 -11.86 11.35 -23.87
CA GLU A 377 -12.22 12.63 -23.25
C GLU A 377 -11.01 13.50 -22.88
N VAL A 378 -9.95 12.90 -22.32
CA VAL A 378 -8.83 13.65 -21.72
C VAL A 378 -7.48 13.35 -22.33
N GLY A 379 -7.42 12.52 -23.37
CA GLY A 379 -6.17 12.08 -23.99
C GLY A 379 -5.64 10.77 -23.39
N SER A 380 -4.69 10.14 -24.10
CA SER A 380 -4.09 8.87 -23.73
C SER A 380 -2.82 9.05 -22.89
N PHE A 381 -2.64 8.21 -21.89
CA PHE A 381 -1.49 8.20 -20.99
C PHE A 381 -1.00 6.77 -20.81
N TYR A 382 0.28 6.54 -21.08
CA TYR A 382 0.92 5.22 -21.00
C TYR A 382 2.06 5.26 -19.98
N PRO A 383 1.80 4.91 -18.71
CA PRO A 383 2.83 4.87 -17.67
C PRO A 383 3.63 3.57 -17.74
N LEU A 384 4.93 3.65 -17.38
CA LEU A 384 5.85 2.53 -17.27
C LEU A 384 6.74 2.71 -16.03
N ARG A 385 7.00 1.61 -15.32
CA ARG A 385 7.99 1.54 -14.24
C ARG A 385 9.03 0.50 -14.57
N GLU A 386 10.29 0.87 -14.44
CA GLU A 386 11.44 -0.01 -14.60
C GLU A 386 12.41 0.12 -13.42
N ASN A 387 13.14 -0.95 -13.12
CA ASN A 387 14.14 -0.96 -12.06
C ASN A 387 15.49 -1.34 -12.65
N PHE A 388 16.53 -0.54 -12.40
CA PHE A 388 17.88 -0.82 -12.89
C PHE A 388 18.84 -0.97 -11.70
N ARG A 389 19.57 -2.10 -11.66
CA ARG A 389 20.65 -2.29 -10.70
C ARG A 389 21.83 -1.40 -11.07
N LEU A 390 22.42 -0.76 -10.06
CA LEU A 390 23.57 0.13 -10.21
C LEU A 390 24.78 -0.49 -9.56
N THR A 391 25.95 -0.45 -10.25
CA THR A 391 27.22 -0.64 -9.56
C THR A 391 27.53 0.58 -8.70
N PRO A 392 28.43 0.49 -7.70
CA PRO A 392 28.81 1.64 -6.88
C PRO A 392 29.27 2.86 -7.71
N GLU A 393 30.06 2.62 -8.77
CA GLU A 393 30.60 3.64 -9.66
C GLU A 393 29.50 4.35 -10.43
N VAL A 394 28.58 3.57 -11.04
CA VAL A 394 27.41 4.13 -11.76
C VAL A 394 26.52 4.89 -10.79
N LYS A 395 26.27 4.36 -9.58
CA LYS A 395 25.46 5.03 -8.57
C LYS A 395 26.04 6.39 -8.18
N GLN A 396 27.35 6.47 -8.01
CA GLN A 396 28.01 7.75 -7.68
C GLN A 396 27.82 8.77 -8.79
N LYS A 397 28.19 8.45 -10.03
CA LYS A 397 28.04 9.32 -11.20
C LYS A 397 26.58 9.75 -11.39
N PHE A 398 25.67 8.79 -11.32
CA PHE A 398 24.24 9.04 -11.49
C PHE A 398 23.66 9.94 -10.38
N THR A 399 24.14 9.81 -9.15
CA THR A 399 23.76 10.72 -8.04
C THR A 399 24.15 12.16 -8.32
N GLU A 400 25.28 12.39 -9.01
CA GLU A 400 25.70 13.73 -9.44
C GLU A 400 24.80 14.25 -10.57
N LYS A 401 24.47 13.41 -11.57
CA LYS A 401 23.52 13.74 -12.64
C LYS A 401 22.15 14.14 -12.08
N LEU A 402 21.66 13.43 -11.06
CA LEU A 402 20.38 13.76 -10.44
C LEU A 402 20.31 15.16 -9.81
N ARG A 403 21.45 15.81 -9.58
CA ARG A 403 21.50 17.19 -9.05
C ARG A 403 21.42 18.25 -10.16
N SER A 404 21.56 17.86 -11.42
CA SER A 404 21.52 18.80 -12.55
C SER A 404 20.09 19.18 -12.92
N ASP A 405 19.92 20.35 -13.53
CA ASP A 405 18.67 20.81 -14.12
C ASP A 405 18.85 20.88 -15.66
N PRO A 406 18.70 19.75 -16.37
CA PRO A 406 18.91 19.73 -17.81
C PRO A 406 17.79 20.52 -18.51
N GLY A 407 18.17 21.45 -19.39
CA GLY A 407 17.21 22.14 -20.26
C GLY A 407 16.71 21.28 -21.42
N GLU A 408 17.44 20.19 -21.72
CA GLU A 408 17.15 19.23 -22.78
C GLU A 408 17.52 17.83 -22.32
N PHE A 409 16.74 16.85 -22.75
CA PHE A 409 16.92 15.44 -22.45
C PHE A 409 16.82 14.62 -23.73
N HIS A 410 17.96 14.12 -24.24
CA HIS A 410 18.06 13.37 -25.51
C HIS A 410 17.30 14.02 -26.68
N GLY A 411 17.47 15.36 -26.88
CA GLY A 411 16.81 16.11 -27.94
C GLY A 411 15.37 16.57 -27.59
N ILE A 412 14.85 16.21 -26.44
CA ILE A 412 13.51 16.63 -25.97
C ILE A 412 13.68 17.82 -25.01
N LYS A 413 12.98 18.92 -25.30
CA LYS A 413 13.02 20.12 -24.44
C LYS A 413 12.33 19.85 -23.10
N VAL A 414 13.05 20.10 -22.00
CA VAL A 414 12.50 20.06 -20.65
C VAL A 414 11.70 21.33 -20.38
N ALA A 415 10.42 21.16 -20.05
CA ALA A 415 9.53 22.26 -19.68
C ALA A 415 9.60 22.56 -18.18
N GLN A 416 9.75 21.52 -17.35
CA GLN A 416 9.79 21.67 -15.89
C GLN A 416 10.66 20.59 -15.26
N VAL A 417 11.40 20.97 -14.23
CA VAL A 417 12.13 20.06 -13.32
C VAL A 417 11.41 20.03 -11.98
N VAL A 418 11.02 18.84 -11.53
CA VAL A 418 10.33 18.63 -10.25
C VAL A 418 11.23 17.80 -9.33
N ARG A 419 11.38 18.24 -8.08
CA ARG A 419 12.28 17.63 -7.09
C ARG A 419 11.55 17.20 -5.80
N THR A 420 10.28 16.93 -5.93
CA THR A 420 9.44 16.48 -4.80
C THR A 420 10.00 15.18 -4.20
N ASP A 421 10.45 14.23 -5.06
CA ASP A 421 11.11 13.00 -4.62
C ASP A 421 11.95 12.42 -5.78
N GLY A 422 13.26 12.65 -5.72
CA GLY A 422 14.17 12.34 -6.81
C GLY A 422 14.25 13.46 -7.87
N LEU A 423 14.35 13.06 -9.13
CA LEU A 423 14.37 13.99 -10.27
C LEU A 423 13.28 13.59 -11.26
N LYS A 424 12.27 14.44 -11.44
CA LYS A 424 11.25 14.30 -12.50
C LYS A 424 11.46 15.42 -13.53
N LEU A 425 11.63 15.01 -14.78
CA LEU A 425 11.70 15.88 -15.94
C LEU A 425 10.36 15.81 -16.66
N VAL A 426 9.68 16.94 -16.79
CA VAL A 426 8.43 17.07 -17.55
C VAL A 426 8.77 17.77 -18.86
N PHE A 427 8.35 17.20 -19.98
CA PHE A 427 8.64 17.70 -21.31
C PHE A 427 7.52 18.60 -21.85
N THR A 428 7.81 19.29 -22.96
CA THR A 428 6.87 20.28 -23.53
C THR A 428 5.57 19.67 -24.08
N ASP A 429 5.57 18.37 -24.38
CA ASP A 429 4.40 17.61 -24.81
C ASP A 429 3.59 17.01 -23.64
N GLY A 430 4.04 17.23 -22.40
CA GLY A 430 3.42 16.68 -21.19
C GLY A 430 3.90 15.27 -20.80
N SER A 431 4.69 14.60 -21.63
CA SER A 431 5.38 13.36 -21.24
C SER A 431 6.42 13.64 -20.15
N TRP A 432 6.83 12.60 -19.40
CA TRP A 432 7.78 12.80 -18.30
C TRP A 432 8.57 11.55 -17.96
N VAL A 433 9.74 11.75 -17.34
CA VAL A 433 10.54 10.70 -16.71
C VAL A 433 10.88 11.12 -15.28
N CYS A 434 10.83 10.16 -14.35
CA CYS A 434 11.18 10.38 -12.93
C CYS A 434 12.17 9.32 -12.46
N TYR A 435 13.28 9.74 -11.88
CA TYR A 435 14.34 8.89 -11.34
C TYR A 435 14.36 8.96 -9.81
N ARG A 436 14.30 7.79 -9.16
CA ARG A 436 14.37 7.69 -7.72
C ARG A 436 15.37 6.62 -7.30
N LEU A 437 16.39 6.99 -6.54
CA LEU A 437 17.30 6.03 -5.93
C LEU A 437 16.61 5.31 -4.78
N SER A 438 16.76 3.98 -4.72
CA SER A 438 16.34 3.22 -3.56
C SER A 438 17.22 3.57 -2.35
N GLY A 439 16.59 3.80 -1.20
CA GLY A 439 17.30 4.06 0.07
C GLY A 439 17.92 2.81 0.70
N THR A 440 17.50 1.61 0.25
CA THR A 440 17.87 0.32 0.86
C THR A 440 18.64 -0.60 -0.08
N GLU A 441 18.48 -0.45 -1.39
CA GLU A 441 19.06 -1.31 -2.42
C GLU A 441 19.88 -0.51 -3.42
N PRO A 442 20.88 -1.10 -4.09
CA PRO A 442 21.63 -0.45 -5.17
C PRO A 442 20.82 -0.43 -6.49
N VAL A 443 19.62 0.16 -6.44
CA VAL A 443 18.65 0.21 -7.54
C VAL A 443 18.19 1.64 -7.75
N VAL A 444 18.06 2.05 -9.02
CA VAL A 444 17.26 3.21 -9.41
C VAL A 444 15.93 2.74 -9.98
N ARG A 445 14.85 3.34 -9.51
CA ARG A 445 13.51 3.19 -10.05
C ARG A 445 13.27 4.31 -11.03
N VAL A 446 12.89 3.94 -12.24
CA VAL A 446 12.58 4.87 -13.33
C VAL A 446 11.10 4.74 -13.64
N TYR A 447 10.44 5.86 -13.64
CA TYR A 447 9.04 5.97 -14.05
C TYR A 447 8.99 6.87 -15.26
N SER A 448 8.27 6.44 -16.29
CA SER A 448 8.10 7.17 -17.53
C SER A 448 6.63 7.19 -17.93
N GLU A 449 6.19 8.24 -18.58
CA GLU A 449 4.85 8.32 -19.16
C GLU A 449 4.88 9.13 -20.45
N ALA A 450 4.17 8.62 -21.47
CA ALA A 450 4.00 9.29 -22.75
C ALA A 450 2.56 9.12 -23.27
N HIS A 451 2.23 9.77 -24.39
CA HIS A 451 0.87 9.79 -24.93
C HIS A 451 0.60 8.68 -25.97
N SER A 452 1.65 7.93 -26.36
CA SER A 452 1.54 6.73 -27.17
C SER A 452 2.54 5.67 -26.70
N ARG A 453 2.28 4.39 -27.03
CA ARG A 453 3.19 3.27 -26.73
C ARG A 453 4.55 3.43 -27.44
N GLU A 454 4.55 4.01 -28.66
CA GLU A 454 5.76 4.24 -29.42
C GLU A 454 6.64 5.32 -28.76
N GLU A 455 6.05 6.44 -28.37
CA GLU A 455 6.76 7.51 -27.64
C GLU A 455 7.27 6.99 -26.29
N LEU A 456 6.46 6.22 -25.56
CA LEU A 456 6.89 5.60 -24.29
C LEU A 456 8.13 4.71 -24.50
N ALA A 457 8.15 3.88 -25.54
CA ALA A 457 9.29 3.01 -25.81
C ALA A 457 10.57 3.82 -26.10
N LYS A 458 10.47 4.92 -26.87
CA LYS A 458 11.59 5.84 -27.13
C LYS A 458 12.05 6.53 -25.85
N LEU A 459 11.12 7.02 -25.04
CA LEU A 459 11.41 7.70 -23.78
C LEU A 459 12.07 6.76 -22.77
N SER A 460 11.57 5.52 -22.62
CA SER A 460 12.16 4.49 -21.76
C SER A 460 13.60 4.15 -22.17
N ALA A 461 13.85 3.99 -23.48
CA ALA A 461 15.19 3.74 -23.99
C ALA A 461 16.15 4.89 -23.68
N ALA A 462 15.71 6.15 -23.87
CA ALA A 462 16.47 7.35 -23.52
C ALA A 462 16.71 7.44 -21.99
N ALA A 463 15.68 7.12 -21.22
CA ALA A 463 15.78 7.11 -19.75
C ALA A 463 16.80 6.10 -19.23
N LYS A 464 16.85 4.93 -19.83
CA LYS A 464 17.86 3.90 -19.52
C LYS A 464 19.26 4.36 -19.92
N ALA A 465 19.44 4.88 -21.13
CA ALA A 465 20.73 5.39 -21.61
C ALA A 465 21.28 6.47 -20.65
N TRP A 466 20.45 7.41 -20.23
CA TRP A 466 20.85 8.50 -19.33
C TRP A 466 21.41 8.04 -17.97
N ILE A 467 21.06 6.83 -17.50
CA ILE A 467 21.61 6.26 -16.25
C ILE A 467 23.07 5.83 -16.44
N PHE A 468 23.39 5.24 -17.61
CA PHE A 468 24.64 4.53 -17.81
C PHE A 468 25.69 5.35 -18.62
N ASP A 469 25.30 6.44 -19.29
CA ASP A 469 26.19 7.40 -19.93
C ASP A 469 26.87 8.32 -18.89
#